data_c740e1e8c1f8995322e9040ccfa14672
#
_entry.id   c740e1e8c1f8995322e9040ccfa14672
#
_cell.length_a   1.000
_cell.length_b   1.000
_cell.length_c   1.000
_cell.angle_alpha   90.00
_cell.angle_beta   90.00
_cell.angle_gamma   90.00
#
_symmetry.space_group_name_H-M   'P 1'
#
loop_
_entity.id
_entity.type
_entity.pdbx_description
1 polymer ?
#
loop_
_entity_poly.entity_id
_entity_poly.type
_entity_poly.pdbx_seq_one_letter_code
_entity_poly.pdbx_strand_id
1 'polypeptide(L)'
;MCLSFAASVNAGLSLAVIGGATVYKAQRNDPRMLGFAAFPLVFAAHQLVEAVVWWSAAHPFEGDQIFRYLYTGIAFLVWPLLTPFAAAYAETDPNRRRIWTRMLYVGEALALYLFIKLTLADGIDLTVYQHSLAYDPGFERPPLLAHFLYVVLTVVPLVSFDNRALRLFGALVFLAFVYALVNNRPAWYSLWCMSAAVFSFILAFAIREGAKSSLDDKVRV
;
A
#
# COMPACT_ATOMS: atom_id res chain seq x y z
N MET A 1 0.26 1.73 -20.24
CA MET A 1 1.59 1.46 -19.65
C MET A 1 1.73 -0.04 -19.58
N CYS A 2 2.80 -0.60 -20.14
CA CYS A 2 3.03 -2.04 -20.08
C CYS A 2 3.67 -2.36 -18.72
N LEU A 3 2.89 -2.92 -17.82
CA LEU A 3 3.43 -3.57 -16.62
C LEU A 3 4.19 -4.81 -17.09
N SER A 4 5.32 -5.10 -16.50
CA SER A 4 6.20 -6.19 -16.91
C SER A 4 7.19 -6.52 -15.80
N PHE A 5 7.90 -7.63 -15.93
CA PHE A 5 9.03 -7.96 -15.07
C PHE A 5 9.98 -6.77 -14.86
N ALA A 6 10.44 -6.16 -15.97
CA ALA A 6 11.38 -5.04 -15.89
C ALA A 6 10.78 -3.81 -15.21
N ALA A 7 9.50 -3.51 -15.45
CA ALA A 7 8.81 -2.39 -14.80
C ALA A 7 8.74 -2.60 -13.28
N SER A 8 8.37 -3.81 -12.83
CA SER A 8 8.28 -4.15 -11.40
C SER A 8 9.65 -4.15 -10.72
N VAL A 9 10.71 -4.68 -11.38
CA VAL A 9 12.09 -4.60 -10.87
C VAL A 9 12.53 -3.15 -10.70
N ASN A 10 12.39 -2.33 -11.75
CA ASN A 10 12.83 -0.93 -11.71
C ASN A 10 12.07 -0.12 -10.67
N ALA A 11 10.74 -0.31 -10.57
CA ALA A 11 9.93 0.31 -9.53
C ALA A 11 10.38 -0.13 -8.13
N GLY A 12 10.56 -1.43 -7.91
CA GLY A 12 10.99 -1.98 -6.64
C GLY A 12 12.35 -1.44 -6.18
N LEU A 13 13.36 -1.45 -7.06
CA LEU A 13 14.70 -0.93 -6.73
C LEU A 13 14.68 0.57 -6.46
N SER A 14 13.98 1.36 -7.28
CA SER A 14 13.86 2.80 -7.10
C SER A 14 13.17 3.13 -5.77
N LEU A 15 12.08 2.42 -5.46
CA LEU A 15 11.35 2.60 -4.20
C LEU A 15 12.16 2.15 -2.98
N ALA A 16 13.01 1.13 -3.10
CA ALA A 16 13.89 0.72 -2.01
C ALA A 16 14.88 1.82 -1.63
N VAL A 17 15.52 2.46 -2.63
CA VAL A 17 16.43 3.58 -2.41
C VAL A 17 15.72 4.78 -1.79
N ILE A 18 14.58 5.19 -2.38
CA ILE A 18 13.82 6.35 -1.92
C ILE A 18 13.19 6.09 -0.55
N GLY A 19 12.65 4.88 -0.35
CA GLY A 19 12.07 4.48 0.93
C GLY A 19 13.12 4.46 2.05
N GLY A 20 14.30 3.91 1.79
CA GLY A 20 15.42 3.97 2.71
C GLY A 20 15.80 5.39 3.10
N ALA A 21 15.94 6.28 2.11
CA ALA A 21 16.21 7.70 2.34
C ALA A 21 15.07 8.40 3.11
N THR A 22 13.81 8.03 2.82
CA THR A 22 12.62 8.60 3.47
C THR A 22 12.55 8.19 4.95
N VAL A 23 12.76 6.90 5.23
CA VAL A 23 12.83 6.38 6.61
C VAL A 23 13.99 7.01 7.40
N TYR A 24 15.18 7.11 6.79
CA TYR A 24 16.33 7.75 7.43
C TYR A 24 16.03 9.22 7.81
N LYS A 25 15.39 9.96 6.90
CA LYS A 25 14.96 11.34 7.17
C LYS A 25 13.91 11.41 8.27
N ALA A 26 12.94 10.51 8.27
CA ALA A 26 11.92 10.46 9.31
C ALA A 26 12.52 10.18 10.69
N GLN A 27 13.44 9.24 10.78
CA GLN A 27 14.15 8.94 12.04
C GLN A 27 14.87 10.16 12.62
N ARG A 28 15.45 10.99 11.75
CA ARG A 28 16.22 12.17 12.15
C ARG A 28 15.35 13.40 12.46
N ASN A 29 14.29 13.61 11.68
CA ASN A 29 13.56 14.87 11.70
C ASN A 29 12.20 14.78 12.42
N ASP A 30 11.45 13.70 12.22
CA ASP A 30 10.17 13.45 12.88
C ASP A 30 9.88 11.94 12.96
N PRO A 31 10.33 11.26 14.02
CA PRO A 31 10.15 9.82 14.19
C PRO A 31 8.68 9.37 14.18
N ARG A 32 7.73 10.27 14.47
CA ARG A 32 6.30 9.95 14.41
C ARG A 32 5.84 9.62 12.99
N MET A 33 6.52 10.16 11.98
CA MET A 33 6.23 9.90 10.57
C MET A 33 6.81 8.58 10.05
N LEU A 34 7.49 7.78 10.88
CA LEU A 34 8.12 6.52 10.46
C LEU A 34 7.15 5.55 9.80
N GLY A 35 5.91 5.46 10.33
CA GLY A 35 4.89 4.60 9.74
C GLY A 35 4.61 4.94 8.28
N PHE A 36 4.39 6.21 7.97
CA PHE A 36 4.17 6.67 6.59
C PHE A 36 5.46 6.65 5.75
N ALA A 37 6.61 6.91 6.37
CA ALA A 37 7.92 6.87 5.71
C ALA A 37 8.27 5.47 5.20
N ALA A 38 7.75 4.43 5.83
CA ALA A 38 7.97 3.04 5.44
C ALA A 38 7.16 2.61 4.21
N PHE A 39 6.11 3.34 3.80
CA PHE A 39 5.25 2.95 2.67
C PHE A 39 6.04 2.67 1.38
N PRO A 40 6.99 3.52 0.94
CA PRO A 40 7.76 3.21 -0.26
C PRO A 40 8.57 1.92 -0.13
N LEU A 41 9.07 1.56 1.07
CA LEU A 41 9.77 0.28 1.29
C LEU A 41 8.82 -0.92 1.19
N VAL A 42 7.60 -0.80 1.72
CA VAL A 42 6.59 -1.85 1.60
C VAL A 42 6.19 -2.02 0.13
N PHE A 43 6.00 -0.92 -0.60
CA PHE A 43 5.77 -0.97 -2.05
C PHE A 43 6.98 -1.54 -2.81
N ALA A 44 8.21 -1.24 -2.39
CA ALA A 44 9.41 -1.84 -2.98
C ALA A 44 9.39 -3.36 -2.87
N ALA A 45 9.16 -3.89 -1.67
CA ALA A 45 9.03 -5.32 -1.44
C ALA A 45 7.89 -5.92 -2.28
N HIS A 46 6.73 -5.27 -2.32
CA HIS A 46 5.57 -5.70 -3.10
C HIS A 46 5.88 -5.77 -4.60
N GLN A 47 6.57 -4.75 -5.16
CA GLN A 47 6.95 -4.72 -6.56
C GLN A 47 8.03 -5.76 -6.91
N LEU A 48 8.97 -6.03 -6.01
CA LEU A 48 9.96 -7.09 -6.21
C LEU A 48 9.30 -8.49 -6.19
N VAL A 49 8.33 -8.71 -5.32
CA VAL A 49 7.52 -9.94 -5.35
C VAL A 49 6.74 -10.04 -6.66
N GLU A 50 6.10 -8.96 -7.12
CA GLU A 50 5.37 -8.94 -8.40
C GLU A 50 6.30 -9.22 -9.60
N ALA A 51 7.56 -8.77 -9.54
CA ALA A 51 8.54 -9.10 -10.57
C ALA A 51 8.77 -10.62 -10.67
N VAL A 52 8.90 -11.32 -9.53
CA VAL A 52 9.02 -12.78 -9.54
C VAL A 52 7.75 -13.44 -10.11
N VAL A 53 6.56 -12.91 -9.80
CA VAL A 53 5.30 -13.40 -10.38
C VAL A 53 5.25 -13.19 -11.90
N TRP A 54 5.71 -12.03 -12.39
CA TRP A 54 5.88 -11.82 -13.85
C TRP A 54 6.83 -12.84 -14.49
N TRP A 55 7.95 -13.13 -13.80
CA TRP A 55 8.90 -14.14 -14.27
C TRP A 55 8.25 -15.52 -14.34
N SER A 56 7.54 -15.92 -13.28
CA SER A 56 6.88 -17.23 -13.21
C SER A 56 5.76 -17.40 -14.23
N ALA A 57 5.10 -16.31 -14.63
CA ALA A 57 4.06 -16.36 -15.68
C ALA A 57 4.63 -16.80 -17.04
N ALA A 58 5.90 -16.47 -17.32
CA ALA A 58 6.59 -16.88 -18.54
C ALA A 58 7.43 -18.16 -18.35
N HIS A 59 7.90 -18.44 -17.14
CA HIS A 59 8.80 -19.54 -16.79
C HIS A 59 8.33 -20.18 -15.47
N PRO A 60 7.27 -21.02 -15.51
CA PRO A 60 6.75 -21.69 -14.30
C PRO A 60 7.83 -22.52 -13.61
N PHE A 61 7.89 -22.46 -12.29
CA PHE A 61 8.82 -23.23 -11.47
C PHE A 61 8.15 -23.77 -10.22
N GLU A 62 8.71 -24.81 -9.62
CA GLU A 62 8.18 -25.37 -8.37
C GLU A 62 8.23 -24.33 -7.24
N GLY A 63 7.08 -24.09 -6.59
CA GLY A 63 6.94 -23.11 -5.52
C GLY A 63 6.61 -21.67 -5.98
N ASP A 64 6.33 -21.42 -7.26
CA ASP A 64 5.92 -20.10 -7.76
C ASP A 64 4.66 -19.57 -7.10
N GLN A 65 3.76 -20.47 -6.64
CA GLN A 65 2.58 -20.14 -5.85
C GLN A 65 2.89 -19.33 -4.59
N ILE A 66 4.04 -19.55 -3.94
CA ILE A 66 4.44 -18.79 -2.75
C ILE A 66 4.49 -17.29 -3.06
N PHE A 67 5.01 -16.90 -4.22
CA PHE A 67 5.09 -15.49 -4.61
C PHE A 67 3.73 -14.90 -4.95
N ARG A 68 2.80 -15.68 -5.50
CA ARG A 68 1.41 -15.26 -5.73
C ARG A 68 0.70 -15.03 -4.40
N TYR A 69 0.88 -15.93 -3.41
CA TYR A 69 0.36 -15.74 -2.05
C TYR A 69 1.00 -14.55 -1.34
N LEU A 70 2.32 -14.35 -1.46
CA LEU A 70 3.00 -13.19 -0.89
C LEU A 70 2.49 -11.87 -1.49
N TYR A 71 2.36 -11.81 -2.81
CA TYR A 71 1.81 -10.63 -3.48
C TYR A 71 0.40 -10.31 -3.00
N THR A 72 -0.49 -11.30 -3.06
CA THR A 72 -1.90 -11.15 -2.67
C THR A 72 -2.02 -10.86 -1.17
N GLY A 73 -1.19 -11.50 -0.34
CA GLY A 73 -1.12 -11.25 1.10
C GLY A 73 -0.73 -9.81 1.40
N ILE A 74 0.31 -9.26 0.76
CA ILE A 74 0.69 -7.85 0.93
C ILE A 74 -0.47 -6.95 0.48
N ALA A 75 -1.06 -7.22 -0.69
CA ALA A 75 -2.16 -6.43 -1.21
C ALA A 75 -3.39 -6.41 -0.29
N PHE A 76 -3.74 -7.55 0.30
CA PHE A 76 -4.99 -7.68 1.05
C PHE A 76 -4.86 -7.39 2.54
N LEU A 77 -3.72 -7.72 3.13
CA LEU A 77 -3.56 -7.69 4.59
C LEU A 77 -2.80 -6.46 5.07
N VAL A 78 -1.76 -6.04 4.35
CA VAL A 78 -0.86 -5.00 4.85
C VAL A 78 -1.51 -3.63 4.84
N TRP A 79 -2.17 -3.22 3.77
CA TRP A 79 -2.65 -1.84 3.62
C TRP A 79 -3.77 -1.45 4.59
N PRO A 80 -4.82 -2.30 4.83
CA PRO A 80 -5.85 -1.97 5.82
C PRO A 80 -5.35 -1.95 7.26
N LEU A 81 -4.16 -2.50 7.53
CA LEU A 81 -3.47 -2.45 8.82
C LEU A 81 -2.50 -1.27 8.90
N LEU A 82 -1.60 -1.18 7.93
CA LEU A 82 -0.48 -0.25 7.97
C LEU A 82 -0.92 1.21 7.90
N THR A 83 -1.97 1.52 7.13
CA THR A 83 -2.41 2.89 6.94
C THR A 83 -3.03 3.49 8.22
N PRO A 84 -4.02 2.85 8.88
CA PRO A 84 -4.53 3.36 10.16
C PRO A 84 -3.50 3.26 11.29
N PHE A 85 -2.62 2.25 11.30
CA PHE A 85 -1.50 2.16 12.23
C PHE A 85 -0.57 3.38 12.10
N ALA A 86 -0.13 3.72 10.89
CA ALA A 86 0.74 4.86 10.63
C ALA A 86 0.07 6.17 11.07
N ALA A 87 -1.23 6.32 10.81
CA ALA A 87 -1.99 7.48 11.26
C ALA A 87 -2.11 7.55 12.78
N ALA A 88 -2.41 6.45 13.46
CA ALA A 88 -2.47 6.40 14.92
C ALA A 88 -1.11 6.68 15.58
N TYR A 89 -0.04 6.17 14.97
CA TYR A 89 1.32 6.38 15.46
C TYR A 89 1.79 7.83 15.31
N ALA A 90 1.45 8.47 14.19
CA ALA A 90 1.85 9.84 13.89
C ALA A 90 0.99 10.91 14.59
N GLU A 91 -0.24 10.58 14.97
CA GLU A 91 -1.22 11.54 15.50
C GLU A 91 -0.89 11.99 16.93
N THR A 92 -0.94 13.29 17.14
CA THR A 92 -0.69 13.91 18.45
C THR A 92 -1.97 14.22 19.24
N ASP A 93 -3.08 14.48 18.54
CA ASP A 93 -4.38 14.70 19.20
C ASP A 93 -4.93 13.37 19.75
N PRO A 94 -5.19 13.25 21.05
CA PRO A 94 -5.69 12.01 21.66
C PRO A 94 -7.05 11.56 21.10
N ASN A 95 -7.93 12.48 20.69
CA ASN A 95 -9.24 12.15 20.16
C ASN A 95 -9.12 11.58 18.74
N ARG A 96 -8.33 12.22 17.90
CA ARG A 96 -8.05 11.73 16.55
C ARG A 96 -7.30 10.40 16.59
N ARG A 97 -6.30 10.26 17.49
CA ARG A 97 -5.59 8.99 17.69
C ARG A 97 -6.54 7.84 18.03
N ARG A 98 -7.55 8.08 18.88
CA ARG A 98 -8.59 7.07 19.20
C ARG A 98 -9.36 6.64 17.95
N ILE A 99 -9.66 7.56 17.04
CA ILE A 99 -10.34 7.24 15.78
C ILE A 99 -9.46 6.30 14.93
N TRP A 100 -8.18 6.65 14.73
CA TRP A 100 -7.26 5.82 13.96
C TRP A 100 -7.01 4.46 14.60
N THR A 101 -6.93 4.41 15.92
CA THR A 101 -6.81 3.14 16.65
C THR A 101 -8.06 2.25 16.48
N ARG A 102 -9.26 2.83 16.49
CA ARG A 102 -10.50 2.07 16.19
C ARG A 102 -10.52 1.57 14.74
N MET A 103 -10.07 2.38 13.79
CA MET A 103 -9.93 1.96 12.41
C MET A 103 -8.91 0.83 12.27
N LEU A 104 -7.81 0.85 13.03
CA LEU A 104 -6.85 -0.24 13.06
C LEU A 104 -7.50 -1.56 13.54
N TYR A 105 -8.28 -1.56 14.60
CA TYR A 105 -9.01 -2.75 15.06
C TYR A 105 -9.99 -3.30 14.01
N VAL A 106 -10.68 -2.41 13.28
CA VAL A 106 -11.51 -2.82 12.14
C VAL A 106 -10.63 -3.41 11.02
N GLY A 107 -9.45 -2.83 10.80
CA GLY A 107 -8.47 -3.34 9.85
C GLY A 107 -7.94 -4.73 10.23
N GLU A 108 -7.67 -4.96 11.51
CA GLU A 108 -7.25 -6.28 12.02
C GLU A 108 -8.33 -7.34 11.79
N ALA A 109 -9.60 -7.02 12.07
CA ALA A 109 -10.71 -7.92 11.82
C ALA A 109 -10.89 -8.22 10.32
N LEU A 110 -10.77 -7.21 9.46
CA LEU A 110 -10.82 -7.38 8.01
C LEU A 110 -9.64 -8.20 7.49
N ALA A 111 -8.41 -7.89 7.95
CA ALA A 111 -7.21 -8.62 7.56
C ALA A 111 -7.29 -10.09 8.00
N LEU A 112 -7.77 -10.36 9.20
CA LEU A 112 -7.98 -11.73 9.67
C LEU A 112 -9.00 -12.49 8.79
N TYR A 113 -10.12 -11.86 8.46
CA TYR A 113 -11.11 -12.41 7.55
C TYR A 113 -10.49 -12.76 6.18
N LEU A 114 -9.75 -11.82 5.57
CA LEU A 114 -9.11 -12.02 4.28
C LEU A 114 -7.97 -13.05 4.35
N PHE A 115 -7.23 -13.08 5.45
CA PHE A 115 -6.20 -14.09 5.71
C PHE A 115 -6.80 -15.52 5.74
N ILE A 116 -7.88 -15.70 6.49
CA ILE A 116 -8.59 -17.01 6.53
C ILE A 116 -9.05 -17.40 5.12
N LYS A 117 -9.65 -16.47 4.36
CA LYS A 117 -10.05 -16.74 2.98
C LYS A 117 -8.87 -17.15 2.10
N LEU A 118 -7.74 -16.46 2.23
CA LEU A 118 -6.54 -16.71 1.45
C LEU A 118 -5.87 -18.05 1.81
N THR A 119 -5.87 -18.43 3.10
CA THR A 119 -5.29 -19.71 3.55
C THR A 119 -6.17 -20.93 3.21
N LEU A 120 -7.46 -20.70 2.98
CA LEU A 120 -8.39 -21.73 2.54
C LEU A 120 -8.50 -21.85 1.00
N ALA A 121 -7.76 -21.02 0.27
CA ALA A 121 -7.71 -21.09 -1.19
C ALA A 121 -6.82 -22.27 -1.65
N ASP A 122 -7.28 -23.01 -2.65
CA ASP A 122 -6.54 -24.14 -3.23
C ASP A 122 -5.36 -23.71 -4.13
N GLY A 123 -5.14 -22.43 -4.26
CA GLY A 123 -4.10 -21.81 -5.09
C GLY A 123 -4.54 -20.42 -5.55
N ILE A 124 -3.64 -19.70 -6.20
CA ILE A 124 -3.93 -18.43 -6.86
C ILE A 124 -3.68 -18.59 -8.34
N ASP A 125 -4.75 -18.57 -9.13
CA ASP A 125 -4.65 -18.58 -10.58
C ASP A 125 -4.17 -17.22 -11.07
N LEU A 126 -3.33 -17.25 -12.09
CA LEU A 126 -2.69 -16.08 -12.66
C LEU A 126 -2.99 -15.99 -14.15
N THR A 127 -3.54 -14.86 -14.57
CA THR A 127 -3.72 -14.57 -16.00
C THR A 127 -3.13 -13.20 -16.34
N VAL A 128 -2.54 -13.09 -17.53
CA VAL A 128 -2.07 -11.80 -18.06
C VAL A 128 -3.22 -11.14 -18.79
N TYR A 129 -3.67 -10.00 -18.30
CA TYR A 129 -4.77 -9.23 -18.88
C TYR A 129 -4.34 -7.79 -19.17
N GLN A 130 -4.39 -7.37 -20.44
CA GLN A 130 -4.06 -6.00 -20.86
C GLN A 130 -2.76 -5.46 -20.24
N HIS A 131 -1.67 -6.24 -20.27
CA HIS A 131 -0.37 -5.90 -19.67
C HIS A 131 -0.39 -5.72 -18.14
N SER A 132 -1.32 -6.37 -17.46
CA SER A 132 -1.39 -6.44 -15.99
C SER A 132 -1.61 -7.88 -15.57
N LEU A 133 -1.23 -8.22 -14.34
CA LEU A 133 -1.49 -9.53 -13.76
C LEU A 133 -2.87 -9.53 -13.08
N ALA A 134 -3.73 -10.44 -13.49
CA ALA A 134 -4.99 -10.72 -12.82
C ALA A 134 -4.79 -11.94 -11.92
N TYR A 135 -5.00 -11.76 -10.63
CA TYR A 135 -4.90 -12.79 -9.61
C TYR A 135 -6.30 -13.27 -9.24
N ASP A 136 -6.55 -14.55 -9.37
CA ASP A 136 -7.80 -15.18 -8.92
C ASP A 136 -7.47 -16.20 -7.81
N PRO A 137 -7.74 -15.87 -6.56
CA PRO A 137 -7.49 -16.77 -5.44
C PRO A 137 -8.52 -17.91 -5.31
N GLY A 138 -9.44 -18.09 -6.29
CA GLY A 138 -10.39 -19.19 -6.32
C GLY A 138 -11.46 -19.19 -5.23
N PHE A 139 -11.45 -18.24 -4.30
CA PHE A 139 -12.47 -18.13 -3.29
C PHE A 139 -13.60 -17.19 -3.71
N GLU A 140 -14.78 -17.42 -3.14
CA GLU A 140 -15.93 -16.56 -3.35
C GLU A 140 -15.59 -15.09 -3.04
N ARG A 141 -15.93 -14.18 -3.95
CA ARG A 141 -15.61 -12.74 -3.82
C ARG A 141 -16.06 -12.21 -2.45
N PRO A 142 -15.17 -11.47 -1.75
CA PRO A 142 -15.55 -10.86 -0.50
C PRO A 142 -16.81 -9.97 -0.66
N PRO A 143 -17.67 -9.87 0.35
CA PRO A 143 -18.86 -9.05 0.28
C PRO A 143 -18.51 -7.59 0.01
N LEU A 144 -19.44 -6.84 -0.59
CA LEU A 144 -19.25 -5.42 -0.90
C LEU A 144 -18.80 -4.59 0.32
N LEU A 145 -19.28 -4.96 1.51
CA LEU A 145 -18.86 -4.33 2.77
C LEU A 145 -17.36 -4.47 3.01
N ALA A 146 -16.76 -5.65 2.73
CA ALA A 146 -15.32 -5.86 2.89
C ALA A 146 -14.51 -4.98 1.93
N HIS A 147 -14.93 -4.85 0.68
CA HIS A 147 -14.32 -3.94 -0.30
C HIS A 147 -14.44 -2.47 0.14
N PHE A 148 -15.61 -2.07 0.60
CA PHE A 148 -15.84 -0.72 1.12
C PHE A 148 -14.95 -0.42 2.32
N LEU A 149 -14.92 -1.31 3.31
CA LEU A 149 -14.05 -1.18 4.49
C LEU A 149 -12.58 -1.10 4.09
N TYR A 150 -12.14 -1.94 3.15
CA TYR A 150 -10.76 -1.93 2.66
C TYR A 150 -10.38 -0.54 2.11
N VAL A 151 -11.19 0.04 1.24
CA VAL A 151 -10.95 1.36 0.65
C VAL A 151 -10.97 2.45 1.74
N VAL A 152 -11.94 2.41 2.64
CA VAL A 152 -12.04 3.37 3.76
C VAL A 152 -10.79 3.31 4.65
N LEU A 153 -10.36 2.12 5.05
CA LEU A 153 -9.20 1.92 5.91
C LEU A 153 -7.89 2.33 5.23
N THR A 154 -7.79 2.15 3.92
CA THR A 154 -6.58 2.50 3.16
C THR A 154 -6.51 3.99 2.82
N VAL A 155 -7.64 4.63 2.50
CA VAL A 155 -7.65 5.99 1.94
C VAL A 155 -7.96 7.05 2.98
N VAL A 156 -8.97 6.83 3.86
CA VAL A 156 -9.44 7.88 4.79
C VAL A 156 -8.34 8.40 5.72
N PRO A 157 -7.48 7.56 6.32
CA PRO A 157 -6.40 8.08 7.16
C PRO A 157 -5.44 9.01 6.41
N LEU A 158 -5.16 8.71 5.12
CA LEU A 158 -4.27 9.52 4.29
C LEU A 158 -4.85 10.89 3.97
N VAL A 159 -6.10 10.92 3.47
CA VAL A 159 -6.74 12.18 3.04
C VAL A 159 -7.17 13.06 4.22
N SER A 160 -7.32 12.48 5.41
CA SER A 160 -7.74 13.20 6.63
C SER A 160 -6.57 13.62 7.52
N PHE A 161 -5.36 13.16 7.23
CA PHE A 161 -4.17 13.53 8.01
C PHE A 161 -3.75 14.98 7.70
N ASP A 162 -3.27 15.70 8.71
CA ASP A 162 -2.87 17.11 8.54
C ASP A 162 -1.46 17.24 7.95
N ASN A 163 -1.31 16.76 6.71
CA ASN A 163 -0.11 16.88 5.90
C ASN A 163 -0.50 16.91 4.42
N ARG A 164 -0.11 17.95 3.69
CA ARG A 164 -0.51 18.15 2.29
C ARG A 164 -0.05 17.02 1.37
N ALA A 165 1.17 16.50 1.56
CA ALA A 165 1.71 15.44 0.72
C ALA A 165 0.98 14.11 0.98
N LEU A 166 0.62 13.80 2.23
CA LEU A 166 -0.21 12.63 2.56
C LEU A 166 -1.60 12.75 1.96
N ARG A 167 -2.24 13.93 2.05
CA ARG A 167 -3.56 14.15 1.43
C ARG A 167 -3.51 13.98 -0.08
N LEU A 168 -2.49 14.54 -0.73
CA LEU A 168 -2.30 14.37 -2.17
C LEU A 168 -2.08 12.90 -2.53
N PHE A 169 -1.20 12.21 -1.81
CA PHE A 169 -0.98 10.78 -2.01
C PHE A 169 -2.27 9.98 -1.87
N GLY A 170 -3.03 10.18 -0.78
CA GLY A 170 -4.30 9.50 -0.55
C GLY A 170 -5.35 9.77 -1.64
N ALA A 171 -5.45 11.02 -2.12
CA ALA A 171 -6.34 11.37 -3.22
C ALA A 171 -5.94 10.67 -4.53
N LEU A 172 -4.64 10.62 -4.85
CA LEU A 172 -4.14 9.92 -6.03
C LEU A 172 -4.34 8.41 -5.95
N VAL A 173 -4.15 7.82 -4.76
CA VAL A 173 -4.43 6.39 -4.50
C VAL A 173 -5.91 6.08 -4.71
N PHE A 174 -6.80 6.94 -4.24
CA PHE A 174 -8.25 6.79 -4.47
C PHE A 174 -8.62 6.91 -5.95
N LEU A 175 -8.10 7.92 -6.64
CA LEU A 175 -8.34 8.08 -8.08
C LEU A 175 -7.81 6.90 -8.89
N ALA A 176 -6.63 6.37 -8.54
CA ALA A 176 -6.09 5.16 -9.16
C ALA A 176 -6.96 3.93 -8.93
N PHE A 177 -7.56 3.80 -7.73
CA PHE A 177 -8.52 2.75 -7.44
C PHE A 177 -9.75 2.81 -8.35
N VAL A 178 -10.36 3.99 -8.45
CA VAL A 178 -11.53 4.20 -9.33
C VAL A 178 -11.14 3.91 -10.78
N TYR A 179 -10.01 4.42 -11.23
CA TYR A 179 -9.51 4.17 -12.60
C TYR A 179 -9.31 2.68 -12.88
N ALA A 180 -8.68 1.96 -11.96
CA ALA A 180 -8.43 0.52 -12.11
C ALA A 180 -9.74 -0.29 -12.16
N LEU A 181 -10.71 0.03 -11.32
CA LEU A 181 -12.02 -0.62 -11.33
C LEU A 181 -12.80 -0.40 -12.63
N VAL A 182 -12.72 0.80 -13.22
CA VAL A 182 -13.46 1.13 -14.43
C VAL A 182 -12.81 0.55 -15.67
N ASN A 183 -11.47 0.65 -15.77
CA ASN A 183 -10.75 0.37 -17.01
C ASN A 183 -10.06 -1.00 -17.04
N ASN A 184 -9.80 -1.64 -15.89
CA ASN A 184 -9.08 -2.92 -15.84
C ASN A 184 -9.61 -3.84 -14.72
N ARG A 185 -10.91 -4.09 -14.75
CA ARG A 185 -11.60 -4.82 -13.69
C ARG A 185 -11.03 -6.20 -13.34
N PRO A 186 -10.50 -7.02 -14.28
CA PRO A 186 -9.90 -8.31 -13.94
C PRO A 186 -8.57 -8.19 -13.21
N ALA A 187 -7.77 -7.16 -13.50
CA ALA A 187 -6.42 -6.97 -12.95
C ALA A 187 -6.30 -5.68 -12.11
N TRP A 188 -7.42 -5.24 -11.49
CA TRP A 188 -7.45 -3.97 -10.77
C TRP A 188 -6.46 -3.89 -9.61
N TYR A 189 -6.16 -5.01 -8.93
CA TYR A 189 -5.18 -5.06 -7.85
C TYR A 189 -3.78 -4.64 -8.31
N SER A 190 -3.27 -5.28 -9.38
CA SER A 190 -1.94 -5.01 -9.90
C SER A 190 -1.82 -3.56 -10.40
N LEU A 191 -2.82 -3.08 -11.14
CA LEU A 191 -2.82 -1.70 -11.64
C LEU A 191 -2.89 -0.68 -10.49
N TRP A 192 -3.73 -0.93 -9.48
CA TRP A 192 -3.85 -0.05 -8.33
C TRP A 192 -2.58 -0.03 -7.49
N CYS A 193 -2.01 -1.21 -7.17
CA CYS A 193 -0.79 -1.33 -6.40
C CYS A 193 0.42 -0.67 -7.09
N MET A 194 0.58 -0.86 -8.40
CA MET A 194 1.63 -0.18 -9.17
C MET A 194 1.44 1.34 -9.15
N SER A 195 0.23 1.83 -9.35
CA SER A 195 -0.06 3.27 -9.32
C SER A 195 0.24 3.87 -7.94
N ALA A 196 -0.20 3.20 -6.87
CA ALA A 196 0.09 3.63 -5.50
C ALA A 196 1.59 3.59 -5.18
N ALA A 197 2.31 2.58 -5.69
CA ALA A 197 3.76 2.49 -5.57
C ALA A 197 4.45 3.71 -6.21
N VAL A 198 4.07 4.07 -7.43
CA VAL A 198 4.60 5.27 -8.12
C VAL A 198 4.26 6.53 -7.32
N PHE A 199 3.02 6.70 -6.87
CA PHE A 199 2.62 7.89 -6.13
C PHE A 199 3.29 8.01 -4.76
N SER A 200 3.77 6.89 -4.19
CA SER A 200 4.45 6.91 -2.89
C SER A 200 5.75 7.73 -2.88
N PHE A 201 6.33 8.07 -4.04
CA PHE A 201 7.42 9.03 -4.13
C PHE A 201 7.09 10.39 -3.48
N ILE A 202 5.81 10.77 -3.47
CA ILE A 202 5.33 12.01 -2.85
C ILE A 202 5.62 12.03 -1.34
N LEU A 203 5.65 10.86 -0.70
CA LEU A 203 5.89 10.75 0.74
C LEU A 203 7.29 11.20 1.17
N ALA A 204 8.27 11.17 0.26
CA ALA A 204 9.59 11.75 0.51
C ALA A 204 9.53 13.27 0.77
N PHE A 205 8.50 13.95 0.26
CA PHE A 205 8.24 15.37 0.51
C PHE A 205 7.43 15.60 1.79
N ALA A 206 6.57 14.65 2.19
CA ALA A 206 5.77 14.75 3.41
C ALA A 206 6.64 14.99 4.66
N ILE A 207 7.75 14.26 4.76
CA ILE A 207 8.69 14.33 5.88
C ILE A 207 9.51 15.63 5.88
N ARG A 208 9.75 16.22 4.72
CA ARG A 208 10.47 17.51 4.60
C ARG A 208 9.61 18.68 5.09
N GLU A 209 8.28 18.63 4.88
CA GLU A 209 7.35 19.66 5.36
C GLU A 209 7.17 19.61 6.88
N GLY A 210 7.11 18.43 7.48
CA GLY A 210 7.01 18.26 8.95
C GLY A 210 8.20 18.86 9.70
N ALA A 211 9.42 18.76 9.15
CA ALA A 211 10.62 19.34 9.74
C ALA A 211 10.61 20.88 9.73
N LYS A 212 10.03 21.51 8.72
CA LYS A 212 9.88 22.97 8.67
C LYS A 212 8.90 23.50 9.69
N SER A 213 7.74 22.85 9.86
CA SER A 213 6.74 23.24 10.84
C SER A 213 7.29 23.17 12.27
N SER A 214 8.06 22.14 12.60
CA SER A 214 8.70 21.97 13.91
C SER A 214 9.80 23.04 14.21
N LEU A 215 10.47 23.55 13.17
CA LEU A 215 11.45 24.62 13.31
C LEU A 215 10.78 25.99 13.45
N ASP A 216 9.71 26.25 12.72
CA ASP A 216 8.95 27.50 12.80
C ASP A 216 8.26 27.68 14.16
N ASP A 217 7.78 26.59 14.79
CA ASP A 217 7.24 26.62 16.14
C ASP A 217 8.32 26.87 17.20
N LYS A 218 9.55 26.39 17.01
CA LYS A 218 10.67 26.63 17.93
C LYS A 218 11.24 28.04 17.83
N VAL A 219 11.04 28.73 16.71
CA VAL A 219 11.50 30.11 16.51
C VAL A 219 10.49 31.13 17.02
N ARG A 220 9.23 30.75 17.27
CA ARG A 220 8.15 31.60 17.77
C ARG A 220 8.00 31.61 19.30
N VAL A 221 8.82 30.83 20.02
CA VAL A 221 8.91 30.81 21.49
C VAL A 221 10.20 31.49 21.93
#